data_1ba0bcc333ffce09c46ef22220d86a2f
#
_entry.id   1ba0bcc333ffce09c46ef22220d86a2f
#
_cell.length_a   1.000
_cell.length_b   1.000
_cell.length_c   1.000
_cell.angle_alpha   90.00
_cell.angle_beta   90.00
_cell.angle_gamma   90.00
#
_symmetry.space_group_name_H-M   'P 1'
#
loop_
_entity.id
_entity.type
_entity.pdbx_description
1 polymer ?
#
loop_
_entity_poly.entity_id
_entity_poly.type
_entity_poly.pdbx_seq_one_letter_code
_entity_poly.pdbx_strand_id
1 'polypeptide(L)'
;MKNLGKTSAHTGHSDIDASFRNHLPPLFLLASIFLLNFSSRIILAPLLPTLEKDLALSHGDAGALFLFLSIGYFISLLGSGHISSRISHKKTIVISAISVGISLSSISFAHSFFAVRCGVFLLGISAGTYLPSGITTLTSLVHPKHWGKAVAIHELAPNLSFILTPLLVEMLLQMFFWRYILRFIGIVSIILGVVFFRYGKGGLLLGKSPNFKAIKPILKVPDFWMLMVLFGLAITSTLGIYNMLPLYLTTEHGASLEWANSLVGISRIPALGMSFLSGMATDRLGAKTIMVCVFFFTGIVTLLLGMVSAYWVVFVVFIQPILAVCFYPAGFSALSSISAPENRNVIVSLTIPVAFVLGGGVVPLLIGTMADFGHFSLGISLSGLMIFTGFIISLLLKLE
;
A
#
# COMPACT_ATOMS: atom_id res chain seq x y z
N MET A 1 41.84 35.89 -28.65
CA MET A 1 40.57 35.16 -28.79
C MET A 1 40.64 33.87 -27.97
N LYS A 2 40.30 33.90 -26.70
CA LYS A 2 40.09 32.75 -25.81
C LYS A 2 39.42 33.26 -24.53
N ASN A 3 38.09 33.23 -24.43
CA ASN A 3 37.30 33.20 -23.20
C ASN A 3 35.81 33.42 -23.56
N LEU A 4 35.21 32.38 -24.10
CA LEU A 4 33.74 32.29 -24.23
C LEU A 4 33.42 30.79 -24.19
N GLY A 5 33.22 30.22 -23.02
CA GLY A 5 32.88 28.77 -22.90
C GLY A 5 32.73 28.19 -21.53
N LYS A 6 32.56 28.98 -20.43
CA LYS A 6 32.37 28.40 -19.11
C LYS A 6 31.19 28.93 -18.27
N THR A 7 30.37 29.81 -18.79
CA THR A 7 29.29 30.45 -17.99
C THR A 7 27.88 29.90 -18.26
N SER A 8 27.66 29.05 -19.26
CA SER A 8 26.31 28.59 -19.63
C SER A 8 25.85 27.30 -18.94
N ALA A 9 26.77 26.52 -18.33
CA ALA A 9 26.40 25.24 -17.68
C ALA A 9 25.89 25.41 -16.23
N HIS A 10 26.31 26.47 -15.53
CA HIS A 10 25.90 26.72 -14.13
C HIS A 10 24.54 27.40 -14.02
N THR A 11 24.14 28.22 -14.97
CA THR A 11 22.83 28.91 -14.95
C THR A 11 21.67 27.96 -15.26
N GLY A 12 21.85 27.01 -16.16
CA GLY A 12 20.81 26.02 -16.48
C GLY A 12 20.48 25.06 -15.33
N HIS A 13 21.43 24.76 -14.43
CA HIS A 13 21.19 23.91 -13.28
C HIS A 13 20.42 24.62 -12.15
N SER A 14 20.75 25.90 -11.88
CA SER A 14 20.07 26.73 -10.87
C SER A 14 18.62 27.01 -11.26
N ASP A 15 18.34 27.24 -12.55
CA ASP A 15 16.98 27.52 -13.03
C ASP A 15 16.07 26.29 -13.00
N ILE A 16 16.61 25.09 -13.30
CA ILE A 16 15.86 23.83 -13.23
C ILE A 16 15.56 23.47 -11.76
N ASP A 17 16.49 23.65 -10.84
CA ASP A 17 16.29 23.38 -9.42
C ASP A 17 15.35 24.42 -8.76
N ALA A 18 15.43 25.70 -9.15
CA ALA A 18 14.46 26.73 -8.77
C ALA A 18 13.05 26.37 -9.27
N SER A 19 12.93 25.84 -10.51
CA SER A 19 11.67 25.36 -11.05
C SER A 19 11.08 24.20 -10.25
N PHE A 20 11.89 23.24 -9.76
CA PHE A 20 11.41 22.12 -8.94
C PHE A 20 10.79 22.60 -7.62
N ARG A 21 11.42 23.56 -6.95
CA ARG A 21 10.91 24.13 -5.68
C ARG A 21 9.50 24.73 -5.85
N ASN A 22 9.22 25.36 -6.98
CA ASN A 22 7.90 25.92 -7.29
C ASN A 22 6.80 24.86 -7.46
N HIS A 23 7.18 23.61 -7.69
CA HIS A 23 6.26 22.48 -7.82
C HIS A 23 6.07 21.70 -6.52
N LEU A 24 6.82 22.00 -5.43
CA LEU A 24 6.67 21.33 -4.14
C LEU A 24 5.24 21.42 -3.56
N PRO A 25 4.56 22.59 -3.53
CA PRO A 25 3.20 22.66 -2.97
C PRO A 25 2.20 21.73 -3.67
N PRO A 26 2.10 21.69 -5.02
CA PRO A 26 1.21 20.73 -5.68
C PRO A 26 1.64 19.26 -5.49
N LEU A 27 2.94 18.97 -5.35
CA LEU A 27 3.43 17.63 -5.03
C LEU A 27 3.00 17.18 -3.63
N PHE A 28 3.15 18.05 -2.63
CA PHE A 28 2.70 17.77 -1.26
C PHE A 28 1.18 17.61 -1.18
N LEU A 29 0.40 18.38 -1.94
CA LEU A 29 -1.05 18.21 -1.99
C LEU A 29 -1.44 16.84 -2.58
N LEU A 30 -0.76 16.37 -3.63
CA LEU A 30 -0.94 15.02 -4.18
C LEU A 30 -0.53 13.95 -3.16
N ALA A 31 0.61 14.12 -2.49
CA ALA A 31 1.08 13.20 -1.46
C ALA A 31 0.10 13.14 -0.27
N SER A 32 -0.50 14.26 0.13
CA SER A 32 -1.52 14.30 1.20
C SER A 32 -2.80 13.56 0.80
N ILE A 33 -3.24 13.68 -0.46
CA ILE A 33 -4.38 12.90 -0.97
C ILE A 33 -4.03 11.41 -0.96
N PHE A 34 -2.82 11.05 -1.37
CA PHE A 34 -2.37 9.65 -1.34
C PHE A 34 -2.23 9.11 0.08
N LEU A 35 -1.74 9.93 1.02
CA LEU A 35 -1.70 9.59 2.44
C LEU A 35 -3.09 9.21 2.96
N LEU A 36 -4.10 10.04 2.73
CA LEU A 36 -5.48 9.74 3.15
C LEU A 36 -6.07 8.55 2.39
N ASN A 37 -5.82 8.44 1.09
CA ASN A 37 -6.25 7.30 0.29
C ASN A 37 -5.66 5.99 0.83
N PHE A 38 -4.37 5.96 1.17
CA PHE A 38 -3.74 4.77 1.73
C PHE A 38 -4.20 4.52 3.17
N SER A 39 -4.25 5.55 4.02
CA SER A 39 -4.76 5.46 5.39
C SER A 39 -6.18 4.91 5.42
N SER A 40 -7.06 5.31 4.50
CA SER A 40 -8.43 4.82 4.42
C SER A 40 -8.53 3.31 4.19
N ARG A 41 -7.55 2.70 3.53
CA ARG A 41 -7.49 1.26 3.28
C ARG A 41 -6.99 0.45 4.46
N ILE A 42 -6.16 1.04 5.30
CA ILE A 42 -5.55 0.35 6.45
C ILE A 42 -6.18 0.72 7.80
N ILE A 43 -7.07 1.73 7.82
CA ILE A 43 -7.69 2.24 9.06
C ILE A 43 -8.52 1.18 9.78
N LEU A 44 -9.04 0.20 9.05
CA LEU A 44 -9.81 -0.88 9.67
C LEU A 44 -8.95 -1.72 10.62
N ALA A 45 -7.66 -1.92 10.35
CA ALA A 45 -6.78 -2.74 11.18
C ALA A 45 -6.74 -2.29 12.65
N PRO A 46 -6.40 -1.03 12.99
CA PRO A 46 -6.43 -0.57 14.37
C PRO A 46 -7.85 -0.45 14.96
N LEU A 47 -8.89 -0.45 14.14
CA LEU A 47 -10.29 -0.41 14.58
C LEU A 47 -10.92 -1.79 14.74
N LEU A 48 -10.30 -2.88 14.23
CA LEU A 48 -10.90 -4.21 14.21
C LEU A 48 -11.41 -4.68 15.58
N PRO A 49 -10.64 -4.60 16.68
CA PRO A 49 -11.13 -5.08 17.97
C PRO A 49 -12.38 -4.31 18.45
N THR A 50 -12.46 -3.02 18.12
CA THR A 50 -13.62 -2.20 18.44
C THR A 50 -14.83 -2.52 17.56
N LEU A 51 -14.59 -2.77 16.26
CA LEU A 51 -15.62 -3.17 15.29
C LEU A 51 -16.22 -4.53 15.64
N GLU A 52 -15.39 -5.51 15.97
CA GLU A 52 -15.85 -6.84 16.38
C GLU A 52 -16.79 -6.75 17.60
N LYS A 53 -16.37 -6.00 18.62
CA LYS A 53 -17.16 -5.83 19.84
C LYS A 53 -18.48 -5.10 19.57
N ASP A 54 -18.48 -4.05 18.77
CA ASP A 54 -19.66 -3.21 18.53
C ASP A 54 -20.69 -3.87 17.60
N LEU A 55 -20.23 -4.64 16.60
CA LEU A 55 -21.08 -5.28 15.60
C LEU A 55 -21.24 -6.79 15.81
N ALA A 56 -20.71 -7.33 16.92
CA ALA A 56 -20.69 -8.76 17.25
C ALA A 56 -20.17 -9.63 16.08
N LEU A 57 -19.03 -9.20 15.48
CA LEU A 57 -18.40 -9.92 14.37
C LEU A 57 -17.52 -11.04 14.88
N SER A 58 -17.41 -12.11 14.09
CA SER A 58 -16.35 -13.10 14.27
C SER A 58 -15.01 -12.58 13.75
N HIS A 59 -13.90 -13.21 14.11
CA HIS A 59 -12.57 -12.90 13.57
C HIS A 59 -12.50 -13.11 12.05
N GLY A 60 -13.20 -14.12 11.53
CA GLY A 60 -13.34 -14.39 10.11
C GLY A 60 -14.11 -13.28 9.38
N ASP A 61 -15.20 -12.78 10.00
CA ASP A 61 -15.93 -11.63 9.47
C ASP A 61 -15.05 -10.39 9.40
N ALA A 62 -14.25 -10.14 10.43
CA ALA A 62 -13.29 -9.04 10.48
C ALA A 62 -12.22 -9.15 9.36
N GLY A 63 -11.65 -10.34 9.20
CA GLY A 63 -10.72 -10.64 8.10
C GLY A 63 -11.36 -10.48 6.71
N ALA A 64 -12.64 -10.87 6.56
CA ALA A 64 -13.39 -10.74 5.31
C ALA A 64 -13.54 -9.28 4.85
N LEU A 65 -13.55 -8.30 5.76
CA LEU A 65 -13.62 -6.87 5.37
C LEU A 65 -12.46 -6.50 4.46
N PHE A 66 -11.25 -7.00 4.72
CA PHE A 66 -10.08 -6.73 3.87
C PHE A 66 -10.18 -7.41 2.51
N LEU A 67 -10.85 -8.57 2.42
CA LEU A 67 -11.10 -9.21 1.13
C LEU A 67 -12.06 -8.36 0.28
N PHE A 68 -13.17 -7.86 0.84
CA PHE A 68 -14.11 -7.00 0.11
C PHE A 68 -13.44 -5.70 -0.34
N LEU A 69 -12.63 -5.07 0.53
CA LEU A 69 -11.82 -3.90 0.18
C LEU A 69 -10.89 -4.20 -0.99
N SER A 70 -10.16 -5.31 -0.92
CA SER A 70 -9.17 -5.70 -1.93
C SER A 70 -9.81 -6.02 -3.27
N ILE A 71 -10.99 -6.66 -3.29
CA ILE A 71 -11.75 -6.92 -4.52
C ILE A 71 -12.22 -5.60 -5.14
N GLY A 72 -12.76 -4.68 -4.35
CA GLY A 72 -13.15 -3.35 -4.84
C GLY A 72 -11.96 -2.59 -5.42
N TYR A 73 -10.82 -2.62 -4.73
CA TYR A 73 -9.57 -2.00 -5.18
C TYR A 73 -9.06 -2.63 -6.49
N PHE A 74 -9.09 -3.95 -6.61
CA PHE A 74 -8.72 -4.69 -7.81
C PHE A 74 -9.54 -4.25 -9.03
N ILE A 75 -10.87 -4.28 -8.91
CA ILE A 75 -11.78 -3.91 -9.99
C ILE A 75 -11.52 -2.47 -10.45
N SER A 76 -11.40 -1.57 -9.49
CA SER A 76 -11.21 -0.15 -9.77
C SER A 76 -9.84 0.18 -10.35
N LEU A 77 -8.78 -0.46 -9.87
CA LEU A 77 -7.43 -0.24 -10.38
C LEU A 77 -7.31 -0.67 -11.86
N LEU A 78 -7.91 -1.81 -12.23
CA LEU A 78 -8.00 -2.24 -13.63
C LEU A 78 -8.84 -1.29 -14.49
N GLY A 79 -9.93 -0.76 -13.93
CA GLY A 79 -10.85 0.17 -14.61
C GLY A 79 -10.37 1.63 -14.67
N SER A 80 -9.38 2.00 -13.86
CA SER A 80 -8.97 3.40 -13.66
C SER A 80 -8.50 4.09 -14.94
N GLY A 81 -7.81 3.36 -15.83
CA GLY A 81 -7.37 3.85 -17.14
C GLY A 81 -8.55 4.22 -18.05
N HIS A 82 -9.64 3.45 -17.99
CA HIS A 82 -10.85 3.74 -18.75
C HIS A 82 -11.58 4.98 -18.22
N ILE A 83 -11.62 5.15 -16.89
CA ILE A 83 -12.20 6.34 -16.26
C ILE A 83 -11.39 7.58 -16.65
N SER A 84 -10.07 7.57 -16.47
CA SER A 84 -9.21 8.71 -16.77
C SER A 84 -9.18 9.09 -18.25
N SER A 85 -9.42 8.12 -19.16
CA SER A 85 -9.52 8.41 -20.61
C SER A 85 -10.78 9.19 -20.97
N ARG A 86 -11.81 9.18 -20.12
CA ARG A 86 -13.07 9.92 -20.36
C ARG A 86 -13.13 11.28 -19.66
N ILE A 87 -12.54 11.41 -18.46
CA ILE A 87 -12.77 12.58 -17.60
C ILE A 87 -11.50 13.34 -17.19
N SER A 88 -10.33 12.96 -17.60
CA SER A 88 -8.99 13.43 -17.20
C SER A 88 -8.47 12.90 -15.87
N HIS A 89 -7.13 12.90 -15.72
CA HIS A 89 -6.47 12.45 -14.49
C HIS A 89 -6.83 13.33 -13.28
N LYS A 90 -6.89 14.66 -13.45
CA LYS A 90 -7.28 15.59 -12.36
C LYS A 90 -8.67 15.25 -11.80
N LYS A 91 -9.67 15.10 -12.68
CA LYS A 91 -11.03 14.77 -12.26
C LYS A 91 -11.10 13.37 -11.60
N THR A 92 -10.33 12.40 -12.11
CA THR A 92 -10.24 11.05 -11.52
C THR A 92 -9.71 11.10 -10.08
N ILE A 93 -8.66 11.89 -9.81
CA ILE A 93 -8.11 12.08 -8.46
C ILE A 93 -9.17 12.71 -7.53
N VAL A 94 -9.85 13.75 -8.00
CA VAL A 94 -10.91 14.44 -7.22
C VAL A 94 -12.05 13.47 -6.88
N ILE A 95 -12.54 12.72 -7.87
CA ILE A 95 -13.60 11.72 -7.66
C ILE A 95 -13.12 10.66 -6.67
N SER A 96 -11.90 10.15 -6.80
CA SER A 96 -11.34 9.20 -5.84
C SER A 96 -11.36 9.75 -4.40
N ALA A 97 -10.81 10.95 -4.18
CA ALA A 97 -10.73 11.54 -2.85
C ALA A 97 -12.13 11.79 -2.23
N ILE A 98 -13.08 12.32 -3.02
CA ILE A 98 -14.45 12.56 -2.56
C ILE A 98 -15.17 11.24 -2.29
N SER A 99 -15.06 10.25 -3.19
CA SER A 99 -15.72 8.96 -3.03
C SER A 99 -15.15 8.15 -1.85
N VAL A 100 -13.83 8.23 -1.58
CA VAL A 100 -13.22 7.68 -0.36
C VAL A 100 -13.85 8.30 0.87
N GLY A 101 -13.99 9.61 0.89
CA GLY A 101 -14.63 10.31 2.02
C GLY A 101 -16.10 9.94 2.21
N ILE A 102 -16.86 9.81 1.12
CA ILE A 102 -18.26 9.36 1.16
C ILE A 102 -18.35 7.92 1.68
N SER A 103 -17.47 7.03 1.19
CA SER A 103 -17.46 5.62 1.62
C SER A 103 -17.15 5.49 3.11
N LEU A 104 -16.13 6.18 3.63
CA LEU A 104 -15.81 6.20 5.07
C LEU A 104 -16.98 6.75 5.89
N SER A 105 -17.59 7.83 5.43
CA SER A 105 -18.77 8.41 6.10
C SER A 105 -19.95 7.42 6.09
N SER A 106 -20.19 6.73 4.98
CA SER A 106 -21.26 5.72 4.87
C SER A 106 -21.01 4.55 5.82
N ILE A 107 -19.78 4.04 5.93
CA ILE A 107 -19.42 2.98 6.89
C ILE A 107 -19.72 3.45 8.33
N SER A 108 -19.49 4.74 8.63
CA SER A 108 -19.75 5.29 9.97
C SER A 108 -21.23 5.24 10.40
N PHE A 109 -22.16 5.12 9.46
CA PHE A 109 -23.60 4.98 9.72
C PHE A 109 -24.07 3.52 9.65
N ALA A 110 -23.20 2.58 9.32
CA ALA A 110 -23.58 1.19 9.21
C ALA A 110 -23.82 0.54 10.58
N HIS A 111 -24.94 -0.17 10.72
CA HIS A 111 -25.33 -0.90 11.94
C HIS A 111 -25.40 -2.42 11.73
N SER A 112 -25.03 -2.89 10.55
CA SER A 112 -24.97 -4.32 10.24
C SER A 112 -23.69 -4.67 9.51
N PHE A 113 -23.25 -5.91 9.67
CA PHE A 113 -22.07 -6.43 8.97
C PHE A 113 -22.21 -6.31 7.44
N PHE A 114 -23.41 -6.58 6.91
CA PHE A 114 -23.68 -6.43 5.48
C PHE A 114 -23.44 -5.00 4.98
N ALA A 115 -23.94 -3.99 5.73
CA ALA A 115 -23.75 -2.58 5.36
C ALA A 115 -22.27 -2.16 5.43
N VAL A 116 -21.52 -2.64 6.44
CA VAL A 116 -20.06 -2.42 6.53
C VAL A 116 -19.34 -3.05 5.35
N ARG A 117 -19.64 -4.30 4.99
CA ARG A 117 -19.04 -4.98 3.82
C ARG A 117 -19.26 -4.19 2.53
N CYS A 118 -20.49 -3.76 2.29
CA CYS A 118 -20.81 -2.93 1.12
C CYS A 118 -20.04 -1.61 1.12
N GLY A 119 -19.97 -0.94 2.26
CA GLY A 119 -19.21 0.30 2.42
C GLY A 119 -17.71 0.13 2.19
N VAL A 120 -17.12 -0.94 2.72
CA VAL A 120 -15.69 -1.27 2.55
C VAL A 120 -15.37 -1.68 1.10
N PHE A 121 -16.26 -2.41 0.43
CA PHE A 121 -16.13 -2.70 -1.01
C PHE A 121 -16.13 -1.41 -1.84
N LEU A 122 -17.07 -0.48 -1.56
CA LEU A 122 -17.12 0.83 -2.22
C LEU A 122 -15.88 1.68 -1.90
N LEU A 123 -15.36 1.58 -0.67
CA LEU A 123 -14.09 2.21 -0.29
C LEU A 123 -12.94 1.69 -1.15
N GLY A 124 -12.86 0.38 -1.37
CA GLY A 124 -11.88 -0.24 -2.27
C GLY A 124 -11.99 0.32 -3.68
N ILE A 125 -13.21 0.37 -4.25
CA ILE A 125 -13.46 0.96 -5.59
C ILE A 125 -13.00 2.42 -5.62
N SER A 126 -13.34 3.20 -4.62
CA SER A 126 -13.00 4.61 -4.53
C SER A 126 -11.48 4.85 -4.47
N ALA A 127 -10.78 4.05 -3.67
CA ALA A 127 -9.34 4.17 -3.48
C ALA A 127 -8.53 3.71 -4.70
N GLY A 128 -8.97 2.66 -5.41
CA GLY A 128 -8.23 2.09 -6.54
C GLY A 128 -8.17 3.00 -7.78
N THR A 129 -9.07 3.98 -7.91
CA THR A 129 -9.04 4.92 -9.04
C THR A 129 -7.89 5.93 -8.96
N TYR A 130 -7.29 6.13 -7.77
CA TYR A 130 -6.30 7.18 -7.53
C TYR A 130 -4.95 6.92 -8.20
N LEU A 131 -4.34 5.76 -7.94
CA LEU A 131 -2.88 5.55 -8.10
C LEU A 131 -2.37 5.83 -9.53
N PRO A 132 -2.96 5.29 -10.62
CA PRO A 132 -2.47 5.56 -11.96
C PRO A 132 -2.58 7.04 -12.36
N SER A 133 -3.67 7.70 -11.94
CA SER A 133 -3.89 9.12 -12.23
C SER A 133 -3.00 10.02 -11.38
N GLY A 134 -2.72 9.63 -10.13
CA GLY A 134 -1.79 10.31 -9.23
C GLY A 134 -0.37 10.34 -9.79
N ILE A 135 0.17 9.18 -10.18
CA ILE A 135 1.51 9.06 -10.78
C ILE A 135 1.62 9.84 -12.09
N THR A 136 0.63 9.73 -12.98
CA THR A 136 0.63 10.47 -14.24
C THR A 136 0.59 11.98 -14.02
N THR A 137 -0.23 12.44 -13.06
CA THR A 137 -0.31 13.88 -12.72
C THR A 137 1.01 14.36 -12.15
N LEU A 138 1.59 13.63 -11.20
CA LEU A 138 2.86 13.93 -10.55
C LEU A 138 4.00 14.07 -11.57
N THR A 139 4.14 13.10 -12.49
CA THR A 139 5.19 13.13 -13.51
C THR A 139 4.99 14.24 -14.55
N SER A 140 3.74 14.67 -14.77
CA SER A 140 3.42 15.81 -15.65
C SER A 140 3.73 17.19 -15.04
N LEU A 141 3.90 17.26 -13.71
CA LEU A 141 4.18 18.51 -12.99
C LEU A 141 5.65 18.90 -13.01
N VAL A 142 6.57 17.95 -13.17
CA VAL A 142 8.00 18.19 -13.04
C VAL A 142 8.76 17.73 -14.27
N HIS A 143 9.93 18.36 -14.49
CA HIS A 143 10.84 17.93 -15.56
C HIS A 143 11.31 16.49 -15.35
N PRO A 144 11.49 15.66 -16.41
CA PRO A 144 11.91 14.25 -16.30
C PRO A 144 13.12 14.01 -15.39
N LYS A 145 14.08 14.92 -15.35
CA LYS A 145 15.24 14.89 -14.44
C LYS A 145 14.85 14.77 -12.95
N HIS A 146 13.66 15.24 -12.59
CA HIS A 146 13.17 15.28 -11.19
C HIS A 146 12.06 14.25 -10.90
N TRP A 147 11.72 13.36 -11.83
CA TRP A 147 10.71 12.33 -11.61
C TRP A 147 10.99 11.47 -10.38
N GLY A 148 12.25 11.04 -10.20
CA GLY A 148 12.66 10.26 -9.04
C GLY A 148 12.39 10.99 -7.71
N LYS A 149 12.74 12.29 -7.62
CA LYS A 149 12.46 13.10 -6.41
C LYS A 149 10.96 13.25 -6.15
N ALA A 150 10.17 13.49 -7.20
CA ALA A 150 8.73 13.66 -7.09
C ALA A 150 8.03 12.36 -6.66
N VAL A 151 8.41 11.23 -7.27
CA VAL A 151 7.91 9.90 -6.89
C VAL A 151 8.31 9.56 -5.45
N ALA A 152 9.55 9.87 -5.03
CA ALA A 152 9.98 9.64 -3.65
C ALA A 152 9.13 10.42 -2.64
N ILE A 153 8.78 11.70 -2.91
CA ILE A 153 7.87 12.47 -2.06
C ILE A 153 6.48 11.81 -2.00
N HIS A 154 5.97 11.35 -3.13
CA HIS A 154 4.66 10.69 -3.19
C HIS A 154 4.64 9.35 -2.44
N GLU A 155 5.68 8.53 -2.60
CA GLU A 155 5.79 7.21 -1.97
C GLU A 155 6.12 7.26 -0.46
N LEU A 156 6.44 8.45 0.10
CA LEU A 156 6.41 8.64 1.55
C LEU A 156 5.01 8.43 2.13
N ALA A 157 3.95 8.71 1.37
CA ALA A 157 2.57 8.63 1.85
C ALA A 157 2.17 7.24 2.38
N PRO A 158 2.31 6.12 1.64
CA PRO A 158 1.98 4.80 2.16
C PRO A 158 2.83 4.40 3.37
N ASN A 159 4.13 4.74 3.37
CA ASN A 159 5.00 4.43 4.49
C ASN A 159 4.60 5.20 5.75
N LEU A 160 4.32 6.50 5.63
CA LEU A 160 3.81 7.32 6.73
C LEU A 160 2.42 6.85 7.19
N SER A 161 1.57 6.38 6.28
CA SER A 161 0.25 5.86 6.65
C SER A 161 0.33 4.68 7.61
N PHE A 162 1.28 3.75 7.40
CA PHE A 162 1.47 2.62 8.31
C PHE A 162 1.87 3.04 9.73
N ILE A 163 2.51 4.20 9.88
CA ILE A 163 2.91 4.76 11.18
C ILE A 163 1.76 5.60 11.75
N LEU A 164 1.31 6.58 10.96
CA LEU A 164 0.40 7.61 11.45
C LEU A 164 -1.02 7.09 11.68
N THR A 165 -1.50 6.15 10.85
CA THR A 165 -2.89 5.69 10.95
C THR A 165 -3.18 5.00 12.29
N PRO A 166 -2.42 3.99 12.76
CA PRO A 166 -2.71 3.37 14.04
C PRO A 166 -2.51 4.32 15.22
N LEU A 167 -1.50 5.19 15.18
CA LEU A 167 -1.25 6.18 16.24
C LEU A 167 -2.37 7.24 16.30
N LEU A 168 -2.81 7.73 15.15
CA LEU A 168 -3.91 8.69 15.07
C LEU A 168 -5.25 8.06 15.52
N VAL A 169 -5.52 6.85 15.06
CA VAL A 169 -6.73 6.11 15.46
C VAL A 169 -6.73 5.90 16.95
N GLU A 170 -5.62 5.47 17.55
CA GLU A 170 -5.52 5.27 19.00
C GLU A 170 -5.75 6.56 19.78
N MET A 171 -5.09 7.66 19.38
CA MET A 171 -5.29 8.96 20.00
C MET A 171 -6.76 9.41 19.96
N LEU A 172 -7.43 9.17 18.83
CA LEU A 172 -8.84 9.56 18.65
C LEU A 172 -9.81 8.62 19.37
N LEU A 173 -9.49 7.32 19.53
CA LEU A 173 -10.32 6.36 20.26
C LEU A 173 -10.41 6.69 21.76
N GLN A 174 -9.43 7.38 22.33
CA GLN A 174 -9.49 7.87 23.71
C GLN A 174 -10.57 8.94 23.93
N MET A 175 -10.98 9.64 22.87
CA MET A 175 -11.93 10.76 22.94
C MET A 175 -13.23 10.49 22.17
N PHE A 176 -13.19 9.68 21.15
CA PHE A 176 -14.28 9.50 20.20
C PHE A 176 -14.55 8.02 19.92
N PHE A 177 -15.81 7.70 19.66
CA PHE A 177 -16.23 6.38 19.19
C PHE A 177 -15.77 6.19 17.73
N TRP A 178 -15.43 4.95 17.32
CA TRP A 178 -14.85 4.63 16.02
C TRP A 178 -15.62 5.20 14.82
N ARG A 179 -16.95 5.31 14.91
CA ARG A 179 -17.78 5.89 13.87
C ARG A 179 -17.46 7.35 13.60
N TYR A 180 -17.18 8.13 14.64
CA TYR A 180 -16.80 9.54 14.49
C TYR A 180 -15.40 9.68 13.86
N ILE A 181 -14.50 8.74 14.11
CA ILE A 181 -13.15 8.72 13.52
C ILE A 181 -13.24 8.53 12.00
N LEU A 182 -14.03 7.53 11.55
CA LEU A 182 -14.25 7.30 10.12
C LEU A 182 -14.90 8.51 9.44
N ARG A 183 -15.88 9.12 10.10
CA ARG A 183 -16.56 10.32 9.59
C ARG A 183 -15.61 11.51 9.49
N PHE A 184 -14.79 11.73 10.50
CA PHE A 184 -13.79 12.80 10.50
C PHE A 184 -12.79 12.64 9.35
N ILE A 185 -12.19 11.48 9.21
CA ILE A 185 -11.24 11.20 8.13
C ILE A 185 -11.94 11.27 6.77
N GLY A 186 -13.19 10.83 6.69
CA GLY A 186 -14.01 10.95 5.49
C GLY A 186 -14.21 12.42 5.07
N ILE A 187 -14.57 13.28 6.02
CA ILE A 187 -14.74 14.72 5.78
C ILE A 187 -13.42 15.35 5.32
N VAL A 188 -12.30 15.03 5.98
CA VAL A 188 -10.98 15.53 5.58
C VAL A 188 -10.62 15.11 4.16
N SER A 189 -10.96 13.87 3.76
CA SER A 189 -10.74 13.39 2.39
C SER A 189 -11.56 14.17 1.37
N ILE A 190 -12.84 14.46 1.67
CA ILE A 190 -13.71 15.30 0.81
C ILE A 190 -13.14 16.71 0.67
N ILE A 191 -12.73 17.32 1.79
CA ILE A 191 -12.14 18.67 1.80
C ILE A 191 -10.88 18.70 0.92
N LEU A 192 -9.96 17.74 1.07
CA LEU A 192 -8.76 17.67 0.23
C LEU A 192 -9.10 17.44 -1.25
N GLY A 193 -10.13 16.65 -1.55
CA GLY A 193 -10.63 16.48 -2.91
C GLY A 193 -11.11 17.80 -3.51
N VAL A 194 -11.88 18.59 -2.75
CA VAL A 194 -12.37 19.93 -3.17
C VAL A 194 -11.21 20.92 -3.30
N VAL A 195 -10.28 20.93 -2.36
CA VAL A 195 -9.06 21.77 -2.42
C VAL A 195 -8.25 21.44 -3.67
N PHE A 196 -8.07 20.16 -3.99
CA PHE A 196 -7.37 19.74 -5.20
C PHE A 196 -8.14 20.12 -6.47
N PHE A 197 -9.45 20.00 -6.46
CA PHE A 197 -10.28 20.47 -7.58
C PHE A 197 -10.04 21.94 -7.87
N ARG A 198 -10.00 22.78 -6.82
CA ARG A 198 -9.89 24.25 -6.95
C ARG A 198 -8.46 24.72 -7.22
N TYR A 199 -7.49 24.16 -6.50
CA TYR A 199 -6.10 24.65 -6.48
C TYR A 199 -5.08 23.67 -7.03
N GLY A 200 -5.44 22.39 -7.25
CA GLY A 200 -4.54 21.36 -7.77
C GLY A 200 -4.07 21.66 -9.17
N LYS A 201 -2.77 21.48 -9.42
CA LYS A 201 -2.12 21.66 -10.72
C LYS A 201 -1.87 20.31 -11.40
N GLY A 202 -1.75 20.30 -12.73
CA GLY A 202 -1.47 19.11 -13.54
C GLY A 202 -2.69 18.20 -13.77
N GLY A 203 -2.48 17.09 -14.48
CA GLY A 203 -3.48 16.04 -14.71
C GLY A 203 -4.64 16.44 -15.62
N LEU A 204 -4.52 17.52 -16.40
CA LEU A 204 -5.60 18.01 -17.29
C LEU A 204 -5.78 17.12 -18.53
N LEU A 205 -4.75 16.37 -18.91
CA LEU A 205 -4.80 15.47 -20.06
C LEU A 205 -5.70 14.27 -19.76
N LEU A 206 -6.34 13.76 -20.81
CA LEU A 206 -7.05 12.49 -20.76
C LEU A 206 -6.06 11.33 -20.69
N GLY A 207 -6.41 10.29 -19.91
CA GLY A 207 -5.66 9.05 -19.88
C GLY A 207 -5.79 8.27 -21.18
N LYS A 208 -4.99 7.22 -21.32
CA LYS A 208 -5.12 6.25 -22.41
C LYS A 208 -5.86 5.02 -21.90
N SER A 209 -6.82 4.53 -22.68
CA SER A 209 -7.49 3.26 -22.37
C SER A 209 -6.49 2.10 -22.37
N PRO A 210 -6.68 1.09 -21.51
CA PRO A 210 -5.81 -0.07 -21.45
C PRO A 210 -5.69 -0.75 -22.81
N ASN A 211 -4.47 -1.09 -23.22
CA ASN A 211 -4.22 -1.85 -24.43
C ASN A 211 -4.16 -3.35 -24.12
N PHE A 212 -5.29 -4.03 -24.25
CA PHE A 212 -5.40 -5.46 -23.98
C PHE A 212 -4.52 -6.34 -24.91
N LYS A 213 -4.13 -5.84 -26.10
CA LYS A 213 -3.24 -6.58 -27.00
C LYS A 213 -1.82 -6.73 -26.41
N ALA A 214 -1.39 -5.80 -25.57
CA ALA A 214 -0.09 -5.87 -24.90
C ALA A 214 -0.05 -6.91 -23.75
N ILE A 215 -1.20 -7.38 -23.28
CA ILE A 215 -1.29 -8.34 -22.15
C ILE A 215 -0.92 -9.76 -22.60
N LYS A 216 -1.40 -10.19 -23.78
CA LYS A 216 -1.25 -11.58 -24.26
C LYS A 216 0.20 -12.09 -24.31
N PRO A 217 1.20 -11.31 -24.76
CA PRO A 217 2.61 -11.74 -24.69
C PRO A 217 3.11 -11.91 -23.26
N ILE A 218 2.71 -11.03 -22.34
CA ILE A 218 3.15 -11.05 -20.95
C ILE A 218 2.69 -12.31 -20.23
N LEU A 219 1.44 -12.72 -20.44
CA LEU A 219 0.86 -13.93 -19.83
C LEU A 219 1.57 -15.24 -20.27
N LYS A 220 2.37 -15.20 -21.31
CA LYS A 220 3.15 -16.36 -21.79
C LYS A 220 4.52 -16.49 -21.11
N VAL A 221 4.96 -15.48 -20.37
CA VAL A 221 6.25 -15.47 -19.67
C VAL A 221 6.09 -16.17 -18.31
N PRO A 222 6.76 -17.32 -18.05
CA PRO A 222 6.66 -18.01 -16.77
C PRO A 222 7.08 -17.15 -15.58
N ASP A 223 8.16 -16.37 -15.72
CA ASP A 223 8.67 -15.49 -14.67
C ASP A 223 7.67 -14.41 -14.26
N PHE A 224 6.75 -14.02 -15.16
CA PHE A 224 5.66 -13.11 -14.82
C PHE A 224 4.74 -13.69 -13.73
N TRP A 225 4.35 -14.96 -13.86
CA TRP A 225 3.48 -15.62 -12.88
C TRP A 225 4.20 -15.85 -11.55
N MET A 226 5.50 -16.21 -11.62
CA MET A 226 6.32 -16.34 -10.42
C MET A 226 6.43 -15.01 -9.68
N LEU A 227 6.71 -13.90 -10.38
CA LEU A 227 6.77 -12.57 -9.79
C LEU A 227 5.41 -12.11 -9.26
N MET A 228 4.31 -12.45 -9.93
CA MET A 228 2.96 -12.16 -9.44
C MET A 228 2.71 -12.84 -8.09
N VAL A 229 3.08 -14.11 -7.93
CA VAL A 229 2.99 -14.85 -6.66
C VAL A 229 3.90 -14.21 -5.61
N LEU A 230 5.16 -13.88 -5.97
CA LEU A 230 6.10 -13.22 -5.05
C LEU A 230 5.59 -11.86 -4.56
N PHE A 231 4.97 -11.05 -5.42
CA PHE A 231 4.29 -9.83 -4.99
C PHE A 231 3.11 -10.11 -4.05
N GLY A 232 2.34 -11.17 -4.31
CA GLY A 232 1.28 -11.63 -3.39
C GLY A 232 1.83 -11.98 -2.00
N LEU A 233 2.92 -12.74 -1.93
CA LEU A 233 3.60 -13.10 -0.69
C LEU A 233 4.22 -11.88 0.02
N ALA A 234 4.76 -10.93 -0.73
CA ALA A 234 5.29 -9.68 -0.18
C ALA A 234 4.16 -8.80 0.40
N ILE A 235 3.00 -8.71 -0.27
CA ILE A 235 1.83 -8.01 0.26
C ILE A 235 1.25 -8.76 1.45
N THR A 236 1.30 -10.09 1.48
CA THR A 236 0.98 -10.88 2.68
C THR A 236 1.83 -10.45 3.86
N SER A 237 3.14 -10.36 3.68
CA SER A 237 4.08 -10.01 4.75
C SER A 237 3.94 -8.57 5.24
N THR A 238 3.60 -7.63 4.36
CA THR A 238 3.50 -6.20 4.71
C THR A 238 2.11 -5.79 5.14
N LEU A 239 1.08 -6.12 4.37
CA LEU A 239 -0.29 -5.66 4.57
C LEU A 239 -1.17 -6.75 5.20
N GLY A 240 -1.02 -8.02 4.77
CA GLY A 240 -1.83 -9.12 5.28
C GLY A 240 -1.64 -9.31 6.79
N ILE A 241 -0.39 -9.40 7.24
CA ILE A 241 -0.06 -9.48 8.67
C ILE A 241 -0.45 -8.19 9.40
N TYR A 242 -0.15 -7.01 8.85
CA TYR A 242 -0.52 -5.73 9.44
C TYR A 242 -2.02 -5.63 9.73
N ASN A 243 -2.85 -6.07 8.80
CA ASN A 243 -4.30 -5.96 8.90
C ASN A 243 -4.88 -6.73 10.10
N MET A 244 -4.27 -7.84 10.47
CA MET A 244 -4.74 -8.69 11.58
C MET A 244 -3.94 -8.48 12.88
N LEU A 245 -2.83 -7.73 12.83
CA LEU A 245 -1.88 -7.66 13.95
C LEU A 245 -2.46 -7.01 15.21
N PRO A 246 -3.19 -5.86 15.17
CA PRO A 246 -3.82 -5.31 16.38
C PRO A 246 -4.80 -6.29 17.02
N LEU A 247 -5.63 -6.96 16.21
CA LEU A 247 -6.57 -7.97 16.69
C LEU A 247 -5.86 -9.19 17.28
N TYR A 248 -4.81 -9.67 16.62
CA TYR A 248 -3.97 -10.76 17.11
C TYR A 248 -3.35 -10.45 18.47
N LEU A 249 -2.77 -9.26 18.63
CA LEU A 249 -2.13 -8.85 19.88
C LEU A 249 -3.12 -8.72 21.04
N THR A 250 -4.32 -8.23 20.77
CA THR A 250 -5.36 -8.09 21.81
C THR A 250 -5.98 -9.44 22.19
N THR A 251 -6.20 -10.33 21.21
CA THR A 251 -6.88 -11.62 21.44
C THR A 251 -5.93 -12.68 22.01
N GLU A 252 -4.77 -12.89 21.40
CA GLU A 252 -3.85 -13.99 21.80
C GLU A 252 -2.90 -13.58 22.93
N HIS A 253 -2.46 -12.33 22.97
CA HIS A 253 -1.50 -11.85 23.96
C HIS A 253 -2.14 -11.04 25.09
N GLY A 254 -3.47 -10.81 25.05
CA GLY A 254 -4.19 -10.05 26.08
C GLY A 254 -3.72 -8.59 26.18
N ALA A 255 -3.12 -8.06 25.13
CA ALA A 255 -2.65 -6.68 25.10
C ALA A 255 -3.81 -5.68 25.12
N SER A 256 -3.62 -4.51 25.75
CA SER A 256 -4.58 -3.42 25.58
C SER A 256 -4.58 -2.94 24.14
N LEU A 257 -5.71 -2.44 23.65
CA LEU A 257 -5.84 -1.89 22.28
C LEU A 257 -4.86 -0.73 22.06
N GLU A 258 -4.71 0.14 23.06
CA GLU A 258 -3.77 1.25 23.07
C GLU A 258 -2.33 0.78 22.81
N TRP A 259 -1.89 -0.24 23.57
CA TRP A 259 -0.56 -0.80 23.42
C TRP A 259 -0.37 -1.46 22.06
N ALA A 260 -1.34 -2.25 21.59
CA ALA A 260 -1.29 -2.94 20.31
C ALA A 260 -1.18 -1.96 19.14
N ASN A 261 -2.05 -0.94 19.09
CA ASN A 261 -2.02 0.07 18.04
C ASN A 261 -0.74 0.90 18.06
N SER A 262 -0.26 1.29 19.24
CA SER A 262 0.99 2.01 19.40
C SER A 262 2.19 1.18 18.93
N LEU A 263 2.27 -0.08 19.33
CA LEU A 263 3.33 -1.00 18.93
C LEU A 263 3.35 -1.18 17.40
N VAL A 264 2.19 -1.42 16.79
CA VAL A 264 2.05 -1.61 15.34
C VAL A 264 2.51 -0.36 14.58
N GLY A 265 2.14 0.84 15.05
CA GLY A 265 2.56 2.10 14.42
C GLY A 265 4.06 2.35 14.56
N ILE A 266 4.60 2.27 15.78
CA ILE A 266 6.01 2.58 16.08
C ILE A 266 6.95 1.57 15.42
N SER A 267 6.57 0.30 15.33
CA SER A 267 7.38 -0.76 14.70
C SER A 267 7.68 -0.50 13.22
N ARG A 268 6.91 0.36 12.56
CA ARG A 268 7.10 0.73 11.14
C ARG A 268 8.14 1.83 10.92
N ILE A 269 8.55 2.56 11.96
CA ILE A 269 9.50 3.68 11.81
C ILE A 269 10.85 3.22 11.22
N PRO A 270 11.50 2.15 11.70
CA PRO A 270 12.76 1.68 11.13
C PRO A 270 12.64 1.20 9.68
N ALA A 271 11.46 0.72 9.27
CA ALA A 271 11.21 0.25 7.91
C ALA A 271 11.37 1.35 6.85
N LEU A 272 11.15 2.64 7.21
CA LEU A 272 11.39 3.78 6.31
C LEU A 272 12.83 3.82 5.79
N GLY A 273 13.80 3.74 6.71
CA GLY A 273 15.23 3.74 6.37
C GLY A 273 15.63 2.45 5.64
N MET A 274 15.06 1.33 6.05
CA MET A 274 15.42 0.01 5.53
C MET A 274 14.98 -0.17 4.07
N SER A 275 13.87 0.41 3.65
CA SER A 275 13.45 0.42 2.25
C SER A 275 14.49 1.08 1.34
N PHE A 276 15.09 2.19 1.80
CA PHE A 276 16.15 2.88 1.05
C PHE A 276 17.44 2.04 0.99
N LEU A 277 17.87 1.48 2.12
CA LEU A 277 19.05 0.62 2.19
C LEU A 277 18.89 -0.64 1.31
N SER A 278 17.71 -1.21 1.27
CA SER A 278 17.39 -2.35 0.41
C SER A 278 17.49 -1.99 -1.08
N GLY A 279 17.12 -0.79 -1.49
CA GLY A 279 17.34 -0.30 -2.86
C GLY A 279 18.83 -0.31 -3.22
N MET A 280 19.68 0.26 -2.36
CA MET A 280 21.14 0.25 -2.56
C MET A 280 21.71 -1.18 -2.58
N ALA A 281 21.19 -2.06 -1.73
CA ALA A 281 21.61 -3.47 -1.71
C ALA A 281 21.17 -4.20 -2.99
N THR A 282 19.98 -3.90 -3.51
CA THR A 282 19.49 -4.45 -4.78
C THR A 282 20.39 -4.08 -5.96
N ASP A 283 20.85 -2.81 -6.01
CA ASP A 283 21.74 -2.34 -7.07
C ASP A 283 23.13 -3.04 -7.03
N ARG A 284 23.59 -3.47 -5.85
CA ARG A 284 24.90 -4.10 -5.65
C ARG A 284 24.87 -5.61 -5.74
N LEU A 285 23.86 -6.26 -5.16
CA LEU A 285 23.77 -7.71 -4.98
C LEU A 285 22.82 -8.38 -5.98
N GLY A 286 22.05 -7.57 -6.73
CA GLY A 286 21.06 -8.05 -7.67
C GLY A 286 19.69 -8.34 -7.01
N ALA A 287 18.63 -8.16 -7.80
CA ALA A 287 17.25 -8.32 -7.34
C ALA A 287 16.95 -9.73 -6.80
N LYS A 288 17.43 -10.77 -7.50
CA LYS A 288 17.21 -12.18 -7.11
C LYS A 288 17.75 -12.47 -5.71
N THR A 289 19.00 -12.08 -5.43
CA THR A 289 19.66 -12.32 -4.13
C THR A 289 18.87 -11.66 -2.99
N ILE A 290 18.45 -10.40 -3.19
CA ILE A 290 17.66 -9.68 -2.16
C ILE A 290 16.32 -10.36 -1.94
N MET A 291 15.58 -10.75 -2.99
CA MET A 291 14.29 -11.44 -2.83
C MET A 291 14.46 -12.78 -2.09
N VAL A 292 15.49 -13.57 -2.42
CA VAL A 292 15.79 -14.83 -1.71
C VAL A 292 16.01 -14.58 -0.22
N CYS A 293 16.87 -13.63 0.15
CA CYS A 293 17.14 -13.28 1.56
C CYS A 293 15.87 -12.76 2.26
N VAL A 294 15.15 -11.85 1.62
CA VAL A 294 13.95 -11.25 2.21
C VAL A 294 12.89 -12.30 2.52
N PHE A 295 12.55 -13.17 1.58
CA PHE A 295 11.53 -14.20 1.82
C PHE A 295 11.96 -15.24 2.84
N PHE A 296 13.24 -15.61 2.85
CA PHE A 296 13.79 -16.51 3.88
C PHE A 296 13.63 -15.93 5.28
N PHE A 297 14.16 -14.74 5.52
CA PHE A 297 14.13 -14.14 6.86
C PHE A 297 12.73 -13.67 7.26
N THR A 298 11.97 -13.04 6.36
CA THR A 298 10.61 -12.58 6.67
C THR A 298 9.67 -13.76 6.93
N GLY A 299 9.81 -14.85 6.16
CA GLY A 299 9.04 -16.08 6.38
C GLY A 299 9.28 -16.66 7.76
N ILE A 300 10.56 -16.81 8.16
CA ILE A 300 10.93 -17.30 9.51
C ILE A 300 10.41 -16.36 10.60
N VAL A 301 10.63 -15.05 10.48
CA VAL A 301 10.21 -14.09 11.50
C VAL A 301 8.69 -14.03 11.62
N THR A 302 7.94 -14.14 10.51
CA THR A 302 6.47 -14.18 10.55
C THR A 302 5.98 -15.51 11.13
N LEU A 303 6.64 -16.63 10.85
CA LEU A 303 6.34 -17.93 11.49
C LEU A 303 6.55 -17.84 13.00
N LEU A 304 7.68 -17.26 13.43
CA LEU A 304 7.97 -17.05 14.85
C LEU A 304 6.96 -16.11 15.52
N LEU A 305 6.42 -15.11 14.80
CA LEU A 305 5.40 -14.20 15.33
C LEU A 305 4.18 -14.94 15.87
N GLY A 306 3.76 -16.04 15.23
CA GLY A 306 2.68 -16.88 15.71
C GLY A 306 3.08 -17.91 16.78
N MET A 307 4.36 -17.98 17.16
CA MET A 307 4.87 -19.00 18.12
C MET A 307 5.43 -18.40 19.40
N VAL A 308 5.81 -17.11 19.38
CA VAL A 308 6.47 -16.47 20.53
C VAL A 308 5.50 -16.11 21.63
N SER A 309 6.01 -16.14 22.88
CA SER A 309 5.27 -15.63 24.02
C SER A 309 5.15 -14.10 24.01
N ALA A 310 4.26 -13.56 24.85
CA ALA A 310 4.04 -12.12 24.99
C ALA A 310 5.32 -11.30 25.26
N TYR A 311 6.32 -11.92 25.92
CA TYR A 311 7.61 -11.25 26.19
C TYR A 311 8.41 -10.96 24.90
N TRP A 312 8.43 -11.89 23.95
CA TRP A 312 9.22 -11.80 22.72
C TRP A 312 8.46 -11.18 21.54
N VAL A 313 7.13 -11.07 21.65
CA VAL A 313 6.29 -10.58 20.54
C VAL A 313 6.67 -9.17 20.11
N VAL A 314 7.06 -8.29 21.04
CA VAL A 314 7.51 -6.92 20.74
C VAL A 314 8.67 -6.94 19.77
N PHE A 315 9.69 -7.75 20.08
CA PHE A 315 10.90 -7.83 19.25
C PHE A 315 10.59 -8.33 17.83
N VAL A 316 9.74 -9.35 17.72
CA VAL A 316 9.36 -9.92 16.43
C VAL A 316 8.50 -8.93 15.62
N VAL A 317 7.58 -8.20 16.27
CA VAL A 317 6.75 -7.17 15.63
C VAL A 317 7.59 -6.01 15.09
N PHE A 318 8.74 -5.69 15.71
CA PHE A 318 9.66 -4.68 15.16
C PHE A 318 10.48 -5.21 13.98
N ILE A 319 11.00 -6.43 14.05
CA ILE A 319 11.87 -6.98 13.00
C ILE A 319 11.08 -7.31 11.73
N GLN A 320 9.86 -7.83 11.86
CA GLN A 320 9.07 -8.31 10.74
C GLN A 320 8.87 -7.25 9.64
N PRO A 321 8.39 -6.02 9.91
CA PRO A 321 8.20 -5.01 8.87
C PRO A 321 9.51 -4.47 8.29
N ILE A 322 10.60 -4.46 9.06
CA ILE A 322 11.93 -4.06 8.59
C ILE A 322 12.39 -4.97 7.45
N LEU A 323 12.19 -6.28 7.59
CA LEU A 323 12.54 -7.26 6.58
C LEU A 323 11.55 -7.24 5.40
N ALA A 324 10.25 -7.17 5.70
CA ALA A 324 9.20 -7.27 4.69
C ALA A 324 9.26 -6.14 3.64
N VAL A 325 9.60 -4.91 4.06
CA VAL A 325 9.66 -3.76 3.15
C VAL A 325 10.81 -3.87 2.14
N CYS A 326 11.84 -4.65 2.45
CA CYS A 326 13.02 -4.83 1.60
C CYS A 326 12.72 -5.54 0.27
N PHE A 327 11.56 -6.18 0.14
CA PHE A 327 11.15 -6.81 -1.11
C PHE A 327 10.94 -5.81 -2.25
N TYR A 328 10.32 -4.67 -1.98
CA TYR A 328 9.76 -3.82 -3.04
C TYR A 328 10.79 -3.30 -4.05
N PRO A 329 11.97 -2.76 -3.64
CA PRO A 329 12.98 -2.34 -4.60
C PRO A 329 13.43 -3.48 -5.52
N ALA A 330 13.70 -4.66 -4.94
CA ALA A 330 14.11 -5.84 -5.69
C ALA A 330 13.00 -6.40 -6.59
N GLY A 331 11.77 -6.48 -6.07
CA GLY A 331 10.61 -6.96 -6.81
C GLY A 331 10.28 -6.09 -8.01
N PHE A 332 10.27 -4.76 -7.86
CA PHE A 332 10.04 -3.84 -8.98
C PHE A 332 11.18 -3.84 -10.00
N SER A 333 12.44 -4.00 -9.56
CA SER A 333 13.58 -4.18 -10.45
C SER A 333 13.42 -5.45 -11.30
N ALA A 334 13.11 -6.58 -10.65
CA ALA A 334 12.85 -7.85 -11.34
C ALA A 334 11.65 -7.78 -12.28
N LEU A 335 10.55 -7.14 -11.86
CA LEU A 335 9.35 -6.98 -12.69
C LEU A 335 9.64 -6.12 -13.94
N SER A 336 10.55 -5.16 -13.81
CA SER A 336 10.97 -4.30 -14.91
C SER A 336 11.92 -4.98 -15.89
N SER A 337 12.70 -5.99 -15.46
CA SER A 337 13.67 -6.71 -16.31
C SER A 337 13.01 -7.72 -17.24
N ILE A 338 11.87 -8.31 -16.84
CA ILE A 338 11.16 -9.33 -17.65
C ILE A 338 10.34 -8.74 -18.81
N SER A 339 10.34 -7.43 -19.03
CA SER A 339 9.54 -6.80 -20.07
C SER A 339 10.24 -5.66 -20.79
N ALA A 340 9.87 -5.47 -22.05
CA ALA A 340 10.26 -4.28 -22.80
C ALA A 340 9.75 -3.00 -22.09
N PRO A 341 10.49 -1.89 -22.18
CA PRO A 341 10.16 -0.63 -21.49
C PRO A 341 8.72 -0.15 -21.69
N GLU A 342 8.16 -0.38 -22.88
CA GLU A 342 6.79 0.02 -23.26
C GLU A 342 5.72 -0.75 -22.48
N ASN A 343 6.03 -1.96 -22.03
CA ASN A 343 5.09 -2.88 -21.37
C ASN A 343 5.19 -2.86 -19.84
N ARG A 344 6.18 -2.17 -19.25
CA ARG A 344 6.42 -2.14 -17.79
C ARG A 344 5.18 -1.68 -17.01
N ASN A 345 4.48 -0.66 -17.48
CA ASN A 345 3.25 -0.19 -16.83
C ASN A 345 2.14 -1.23 -16.86
N VAL A 346 2.04 -2.00 -17.96
CA VAL A 346 1.02 -3.05 -18.10
C VAL A 346 1.28 -4.19 -17.11
N ILE A 347 2.55 -4.63 -16.98
CA ILE A 347 2.93 -5.68 -16.02
C ILE A 347 2.62 -5.27 -14.59
N VAL A 348 3.01 -4.07 -14.17
CA VAL A 348 2.72 -3.56 -12.83
C VAL A 348 1.20 -3.47 -12.59
N SER A 349 0.44 -2.99 -13.59
CA SER A 349 -1.01 -2.86 -13.50
C SER A 349 -1.76 -4.20 -13.41
N LEU A 350 -1.15 -5.29 -13.86
CA LEU A 350 -1.69 -6.64 -13.71
C LEU A 350 -1.25 -7.28 -12.39
N THR A 351 0.01 -7.11 -12.01
CA THR A 351 0.60 -7.78 -10.85
C THR A 351 0.05 -7.22 -9.54
N ILE A 352 0.06 -5.90 -9.36
CA ILE A 352 -0.28 -5.27 -8.07
C ILE A 352 -1.72 -5.55 -7.65
N PRO A 353 -2.76 -5.42 -8.50
CA PRO A 353 -4.13 -5.69 -8.08
C PRO A 353 -4.35 -7.14 -7.61
N VAL A 354 -3.78 -8.12 -8.34
CA VAL A 354 -3.89 -9.54 -7.97
C VAL A 354 -3.18 -9.79 -6.65
N ALA A 355 -1.98 -9.25 -6.49
CA ALA A 355 -1.19 -9.38 -5.26
C ALA A 355 -1.91 -8.77 -4.04
N PHE A 356 -2.66 -7.66 -4.22
CA PHE A 356 -3.49 -7.07 -3.16
C PHE A 356 -4.65 -7.96 -2.75
N VAL A 357 -5.35 -8.59 -3.71
CA VAL A 357 -6.44 -9.53 -3.38
C VAL A 357 -5.89 -10.72 -2.60
N LEU A 358 -4.78 -11.31 -3.06
CA LEU A 358 -4.17 -12.47 -2.40
C LEU A 358 -3.62 -12.10 -1.01
N GLY A 359 -2.67 -11.19 -0.96
CA GLY A 359 -1.95 -10.88 0.28
C GLY A 359 -2.71 -9.96 1.22
N GLY A 360 -3.40 -8.95 0.71
CA GLY A 360 -4.13 -7.97 1.51
C GLY A 360 -5.57 -8.36 1.84
N GLY A 361 -6.15 -9.32 1.12
CA GLY A 361 -7.54 -9.74 1.27
C GLY A 361 -7.70 -11.19 1.72
N VAL A 362 -7.25 -12.15 0.92
CA VAL A 362 -7.45 -13.60 1.20
C VAL A 362 -6.73 -14.01 2.48
N VAL A 363 -5.50 -13.56 2.68
CA VAL A 363 -4.71 -13.95 3.87
C VAL A 363 -5.32 -13.44 5.18
N PRO A 364 -5.73 -12.18 5.34
CA PRO A 364 -6.46 -11.74 6.53
C PRO A 364 -7.74 -12.55 6.80
N LEU A 365 -8.52 -12.90 5.75
CA LEU A 365 -9.68 -13.76 5.89
C LEU A 365 -9.29 -15.14 6.45
N LEU A 366 -8.26 -15.77 5.89
CA LEU A 366 -7.80 -17.10 6.36
C LEU A 366 -7.31 -17.06 7.81
N ILE A 367 -6.53 -16.01 8.17
CA ILE A 367 -6.07 -15.83 9.56
C ILE A 367 -7.27 -15.66 10.49
N GLY A 368 -8.23 -14.81 10.15
CA GLY A 368 -9.43 -14.57 10.95
C GLY A 368 -10.30 -15.82 11.08
N THR A 369 -10.50 -16.57 9.98
CA THR A 369 -11.25 -17.84 10.02
C THR A 369 -10.57 -18.86 10.93
N MET A 370 -9.25 -18.96 10.92
CA MET A 370 -8.52 -19.85 11.85
C MET A 370 -8.65 -19.37 13.29
N ALA A 371 -8.70 -18.06 13.52
CA ALA A 371 -8.93 -17.49 14.84
C ALA A 371 -10.32 -17.83 15.39
N ASP A 372 -11.36 -17.93 14.56
CA ASP A 372 -12.71 -18.38 14.97
C ASP A 372 -12.71 -19.82 15.52
N PHE A 373 -11.75 -20.66 15.08
CA PHE A 373 -11.54 -22.01 15.62
C PHE A 373 -10.55 -22.06 16.80
N GLY A 374 -10.16 -20.91 17.36
CA GLY A 374 -9.19 -20.83 18.46
C GLY A 374 -7.73 -21.02 18.04
N HIS A 375 -7.42 -20.82 16.75
CA HIS A 375 -6.10 -21.07 16.16
C HIS A 375 -5.49 -19.81 15.53
N PHE A 376 -5.62 -18.64 16.18
CA PHE A 376 -5.11 -17.39 15.64
C PHE A 376 -3.59 -17.44 15.41
N SER A 377 -2.85 -17.87 16.43
CA SER A 377 -1.39 -18.04 16.38
C SER A 377 -0.96 -18.97 15.23
N LEU A 378 -1.70 -20.05 14.99
CA LEU A 378 -1.46 -20.97 13.88
C LEU A 378 -1.70 -20.26 12.52
N GLY A 379 -2.75 -19.42 12.40
CA GLY A 379 -3.02 -18.62 11.21
C GLY A 379 -1.86 -17.69 10.83
N ILE A 380 -1.28 -17.01 11.81
CA ILE A 380 -0.09 -16.18 11.62
C ILE A 380 1.12 -17.04 11.22
N SER A 381 1.35 -18.18 11.92
CA SER A 381 2.48 -19.09 11.62
C SER A 381 2.39 -19.69 10.22
N LEU A 382 1.22 -20.11 9.76
CA LEU A 382 1.00 -20.63 8.41
C LEU A 382 1.21 -19.53 7.35
N SER A 383 0.84 -18.30 7.66
CA SER A 383 1.16 -17.15 6.78
C SER A 383 2.68 -16.97 6.66
N GLY A 384 3.44 -17.16 7.75
CA GLY A 384 4.90 -17.16 7.75
C GLY A 384 5.47 -18.28 6.87
N LEU A 385 4.92 -19.50 6.98
CA LEU A 385 5.32 -20.62 6.13
C LEU A 385 5.00 -20.36 4.66
N MET A 386 3.83 -19.74 4.37
CA MET A 386 3.46 -19.33 3.03
C MET A 386 4.43 -18.29 2.47
N ILE A 387 4.82 -17.27 3.25
CA ILE A 387 5.84 -16.29 2.86
C ILE A 387 7.18 -16.98 2.58
N PHE A 388 7.56 -17.97 3.41
CA PHE A 388 8.79 -18.74 3.22
C PHE A 388 8.83 -19.50 1.87
N THR A 389 7.69 -19.92 1.33
CA THR A 389 7.69 -20.52 -0.05
C THR A 389 8.21 -19.54 -1.10
N GLY A 390 8.11 -18.23 -0.87
CA GLY A 390 8.70 -17.21 -1.72
C GLY A 390 10.23 -17.31 -1.85
N PHE A 391 10.92 -17.82 -0.82
CA PHE A 391 12.34 -18.15 -0.88
C PHE A 391 12.60 -19.19 -1.98
N ILE A 392 11.85 -20.30 -2.00
CA ILE A 392 11.98 -21.37 -3.00
C ILE A 392 11.66 -20.84 -4.40
N ILE A 393 10.57 -20.10 -4.55
CA ILE A 393 10.14 -19.52 -5.83
C ILE A 393 11.21 -18.55 -6.35
N SER A 394 11.80 -17.72 -5.47
CA SER A 394 12.86 -16.77 -5.84
C SER A 394 14.12 -17.45 -6.33
N LEU A 395 14.47 -18.63 -5.82
CA LEU A 395 15.60 -19.41 -6.32
C LEU A 395 15.39 -19.91 -7.76
N LEU A 396 14.13 -20.21 -8.14
CA LEU A 396 13.76 -20.72 -9.46
C LEU A 396 13.67 -19.62 -10.53
N LEU A 397 13.57 -18.33 -10.13
CA LEU A 397 13.53 -17.21 -11.08
C LEU A 397 14.80 -17.16 -11.95
N LYS A 398 14.58 -16.94 -13.24
CA LYS A 398 15.66 -16.76 -14.24
C LYS A 398 15.73 -15.27 -14.60
N LEU A 399 16.28 -14.47 -13.70
CA LEU A 399 16.59 -13.06 -13.98
C LEU A 399 17.99 -13.00 -14.59
N GLU A 400 18.08 -12.46 -15.81
CA GLU A 400 19.35 -12.16 -16.48
C GLU A 400 20.03 -10.92 -15.88
#